data_e2df5758e496ce15a0c48f3262938426
#
_entry.id   e2df5758e496ce15a0c48f3262938426
#
_cell.length_a   1.000
_cell.length_b   1.000
_cell.length_c   1.000
_cell.angle_alpha   90.00
_cell.angle_beta   90.00
_cell.angle_gamma   90.00
#
_symmetry.space_group_name_H-M   'P 1'
#
loop_
_entity.id
_entity.type
_entity.pdbx_description
1 polymer ?
#
loop_
_entity_poly.entity_id
_entity_poly.type
_entity_poly.pdbx_seq_one_letter_code
_entity_poly.pdbx_strand_id
1 'polypeptide(L)'
;MKTLDLIDSFSEFKEFKNIDRETLMHILEEVFRAALAKRYGTEDNFDIIVNIDKGDLEIFRNRTIVEDGAVKDENLEIAYSDAIKIESDFEVGEELSEPIYMTDFGRREILAIRQNLVSKIQDYEKSLVFQKYKEKVGEIVVGEVYQPWNKEILILDEEKIELVLPKAEQIPTDRFRKGDTVRAVVLKVEMCNNNPVIVLSRTSPIFLERLLEAEVPEIYDGLITIRNIVRIPGERAKIAVESYDDRIDPVGSCVGIKGARIHGIVRELRNENIDVLNYTPRLDIMVQRALAPAKVSSLKVREEEKKVDVYMEPDQVSLAIGKGGCNIKLASKLVGYDIDVYRTGDEDPDDVDLRDFSDEIDQWILDILINIGCDTAREVLALSKEDLLSRTDLEEETIDEVIRILKAEFEEEPNSQNAEAKAEPDGE
;
A
#
# COMPACT_ATOMS: atom_id res chain seq x y z
N MET A 1 -18.10 -37.11 -41.21
CA MET A 1 -18.70 -36.32 -40.12
C MET A 1 -17.61 -35.33 -39.77
N LYS A 2 -17.62 -34.41 -40.30
CA LYS A 2 -17.66 -33.05 -40.81
C LYS A 2 -16.65 -32.18 -40.06
N THR A 3 -15.67 -31.71 -40.82
CA THR A 3 -14.89 -30.47 -40.61
C THR A 3 -15.69 -29.28 -40.01
N LEU A 4 -17.01 -29.40 -39.99
CA LEU A 4 -17.95 -28.44 -39.47
C LEU A 4 -17.87 -28.19 -37.96
N ASP A 5 -17.48 -29.20 -37.13
CA ASP A 5 -17.49 -29.03 -35.66
C ASP A 5 -16.36 -28.15 -35.14
N LEU A 6 -15.24 -28.02 -35.86
CA LEU A 6 -14.15 -27.11 -35.50
C LEU A 6 -14.35 -25.72 -36.11
N ILE A 7 -14.90 -25.66 -37.34
CA ILE A 7 -15.26 -24.41 -38.02
C ILE A 7 -16.41 -23.72 -37.30
N ASP A 8 -17.37 -24.47 -36.76
CA ASP A 8 -18.42 -23.93 -35.89
C ASP A 8 -17.81 -23.40 -34.57
N SER A 9 -16.75 -24.09 -34.03
CA SER A 9 -15.98 -23.58 -32.90
C SER A 9 -15.22 -22.29 -33.24
N PHE A 10 -14.65 -22.16 -34.44
CA PHE A 10 -14.00 -20.91 -34.89
C PHE A 10 -15.00 -19.75 -35.01
N SER A 11 -16.25 -19.99 -35.35
CA SER A 11 -17.29 -18.96 -35.35
C SER A 11 -17.72 -18.57 -33.92
N GLU A 12 -17.70 -19.49 -32.96
CA GLU A 12 -17.86 -19.20 -31.54
C GLU A 12 -16.71 -18.33 -31.01
N PHE A 13 -15.47 -18.53 -31.52
CA PHE A 13 -14.30 -17.73 -31.12
C PHE A 13 -14.32 -16.29 -31.66
N LYS A 14 -15.10 -15.99 -32.71
CA LYS A 14 -15.38 -14.59 -33.15
C LYS A 14 -16.15 -13.78 -32.09
N GLU A 15 -16.77 -14.43 -31.12
CA GLU A 15 -17.49 -13.77 -30.02
C GLU A 15 -16.58 -13.35 -28.85
N PHE A 16 -15.32 -13.76 -28.81
CA PHE A 16 -14.34 -13.26 -27.83
C PHE A 16 -13.94 -11.84 -28.21
N LYS A 17 -14.72 -10.88 -27.71
CA LYS A 17 -14.69 -9.45 -28.08
C LYS A 17 -13.41 -8.69 -27.73
N ASN A 18 -12.47 -9.31 -26.97
CA ASN A 18 -11.33 -8.61 -26.38
C ASN A 18 -9.97 -9.13 -26.83
N ILE A 19 -9.88 -10.06 -27.79
CA ILE A 19 -8.63 -10.58 -28.29
C ILE A 19 -8.36 -10.04 -29.67
N ASP A 20 -7.22 -9.39 -29.88
CA ASP A 20 -6.80 -8.93 -31.18
C ASP A 20 -6.50 -10.11 -32.10
N ARG A 21 -6.61 -9.84 -33.38
CA ARG A 21 -6.52 -10.86 -34.43
C ARG A 21 -5.15 -11.54 -34.50
N GLU A 22 -4.10 -10.76 -34.34
CA GLU A 22 -2.73 -11.28 -34.40
C GLU A 22 -2.45 -12.24 -33.24
N THR A 23 -2.88 -11.89 -32.05
CA THR A 23 -2.76 -12.74 -30.86
C THR A 23 -3.57 -14.04 -30.99
N LEU A 24 -4.80 -13.97 -31.54
CA LEU A 24 -5.59 -15.17 -31.75
C LEU A 24 -4.91 -16.11 -32.76
N MET A 25 -4.31 -15.58 -33.85
CA MET A 25 -3.50 -16.36 -34.79
C MET A 25 -2.35 -17.05 -34.08
N HIS A 26 -1.61 -16.33 -33.25
CA HIS A 26 -0.47 -16.87 -32.54
C HIS A 26 -0.87 -17.98 -31.54
N ILE A 27 -1.97 -17.79 -30.80
CA ILE A 27 -2.51 -18.81 -29.89
C ILE A 27 -2.91 -20.07 -30.66
N LEU A 28 -3.59 -19.90 -31.81
CA LEU A 28 -3.98 -21.02 -32.66
C LEU A 28 -2.74 -21.78 -33.15
N GLU A 29 -1.76 -21.08 -33.71
CA GLU A 29 -0.49 -21.66 -34.17
C GLU A 29 0.20 -22.44 -33.05
N GLU A 30 0.35 -21.88 -31.87
CA GLU A 30 0.99 -22.53 -30.72
C GLU A 30 0.24 -23.81 -30.29
N VAL A 31 -1.10 -23.78 -30.25
CA VAL A 31 -1.90 -24.95 -29.87
C VAL A 31 -1.77 -26.08 -30.90
N PHE A 32 -1.75 -25.73 -32.19
CA PHE A 32 -1.56 -26.75 -33.25
C PHE A 32 -0.12 -27.28 -33.31
N ARG A 33 0.89 -26.42 -33.12
CA ARG A 33 2.31 -26.88 -32.98
C ARG A 33 2.45 -27.88 -31.84
N ALA A 34 1.90 -27.58 -30.67
CA ALA A 34 1.92 -28.49 -29.52
C ALA A 34 1.20 -29.82 -29.81
N ALA A 35 0.12 -29.80 -30.57
CA ALA A 35 -0.60 -31.02 -30.97
C ALA A 35 0.21 -31.87 -31.98
N LEU A 36 0.87 -31.22 -32.93
CA LEU A 36 1.74 -31.86 -33.91
C LEU A 36 3.00 -32.45 -33.27
N ALA A 37 3.63 -31.68 -32.34
CA ALA A 37 4.76 -32.17 -31.56
C ALA A 37 4.40 -33.42 -30.75
N LYS A 38 3.21 -33.48 -30.18
CA LYS A 38 2.72 -34.66 -29.45
C LYS A 38 2.50 -35.87 -30.36
N ARG A 39 2.07 -35.66 -31.61
CA ARG A 39 1.73 -36.71 -32.56
C ARG A 39 2.96 -37.21 -33.28
N TYR A 40 3.80 -36.31 -33.75
CA TYR A 40 4.94 -36.59 -34.63
C TYR A 40 6.31 -36.56 -33.96
N GLY A 41 6.37 -36.09 -32.69
CA GLY A 41 7.59 -35.99 -31.88
C GLY A 41 8.44 -34.74 -32.15
N THR A 42 8.09 -33.94 -33.16
CA THR A 42 8.75 -32.69 -33.52
C THR A 42 7.71 -31.67 -33.98
N GLU A 43 8.04 -30.38 -33.91
CA GLU A 43 7.21 -29.28 -34.39
C GLU A 43 7.90 -28.44 -35.46
N ASP A 44 9.21 -28.70 -35.73
CA ASP A 44 10.04 -27.81 -36.54
C ASP A 44 9.76 -27.94 -38.03
N ASN A 45 9.22 -29.08 -38.48
CA ASN A 45 8.96 -29.37 -39.88
C ASN A 45 7.50 -29.17 -40.31
N PHE A 46 6.78 -28.32 -39.61
CA PHE A 46 5.36 -28.01 -39.92
C PHE A 46 5.14 -26.53 -40.16
N ASP A 47 4.48 -26.23 -41.27
CA ASP A 47 3.95 -24.89 -41.56
C ASP A 47 2.47 -24.85 -41.26
N ILE A 48 2.07 -23.88 -40.43
CA ILE A 48 0.68 -23.70 -40.01
C ILE A 48 0.22 -22.35 -40.51
N ILE A 49 -0.73 -22.35 -41.43
CA ILE A 49 -1.31 -21.15 -42.02
C ILE A 49 -2.75 -20.99 -41.50
N VAL A 50 -2.96 -19.95 -40.66
CA VAL A 50 -4.28 -19.65 -40.10
C VAL A 50 -4.91 -18.47 -40.81
N ASN A 51 -6.06 -18.68 -41.44
CA ASN A 51 -6.86 -17.60 -42.03
C ASN A 51 -8.16 -17.40 -41.24
N ILE A 52 -8.13 -16.45 -40.32
CA ILE A 52 -9.29 -16.15 -39.44
C ILE A 52 -10.48 -15.62 -40.22
N ASP A 53 -10.28 -14.87 -41.32
CA ASP A 53 -11.39 -14.29 -42.08
C ASP A 53 -12.24 -15.33 -42.75
N LYS A 54 -11.60 -16.34 -43.30
CA LYS A 54 -12.26 -17.46 -43.98
C LYS A 54 -12.62 -18.58 -43.03
N GLY A 55 -11.98 -18.60 -41.81
CA GLY A 55 -12.08 -19.71 -40.87
C GLY A 55 -11.30 -20.94 -41.34
N ASP A 56 -10.32 -20.75 -42.22
CA ASP A 56 -9.51 -21.86 -42.79
C ASP A 56 -8.22 -22.01 -42.02
N LEU A 57 -7.84 -23.28 -41.82
CA LEU A 57 -6.57 -23.69 -41.26
C LEU A 57 -5.92 -24.70 -42.22
N GLU A 58 -4.75 -24.36 -42.69
CA GLU A 58 -3.93 -25.21 -43.53
C GLU A 58 -2.67 -25.61 -42.75
N ILE A 59 -2.36 -26.89 -42.73
CA ILE A 59 -1.17 -27.45 -42.08
C ILE A 59 -0.40 -28.23 -43.14
N PHE A 60 0.87 -27.89 -43.27
CA PHE A 60 1.79 -28.60 -44.18
C PHE A 60 2.89 -29.23 -43.37
N ARG A 61 3.22 -30.51 -43.72
CA ARG A 61 4.39 -31.20 -43.18
C ARG A 61 5.48 -31.17 -44.23
N ASN A 62 6.62 -30.60 -43.90
CA ASN A 62 7.78 -30.53 -44.77
C ASN A 62 8.71 -31.70 -44.51
N ARG A 63 8.98 -32.51 -45.55
CA ARG A 63 9.89 -33.66 -45.48
C ARG A 63 10.95 -33.55 -46.53
N THR A 64 12.21 -33.88 -46.16
CA THR A 64 13.31 -33.90 -47.10
C THR A 64 13.31 -35.22 -47.87
N ILE A 65 13.44 -35.15 -49.19
CA ILE A 65 13.50 -36.34 -50.05
C ILE A 65 14.91 -36.95 -49.96
N VAL A 66 14.98 -38.22 -49.59
CA VAL A 66 16.23 -38.97 -49.45
C VAL A 66 16.21 -40.21 -50.37
N GLU A 67 17.41 -40.80 -50.68
CA GLU A 67 17.51 -42.00 -51.48
C GLU A 67 16.75 -43.18 -50.83
N ASP A 68 16.26 -44.09 -51.68
CA ASP A 68 15.54 -45.27 -51.21
C ASP A 68 16.38 -46.11 -50.25
N GLY A 69 15.88 -46.29 -49.01
CA GLY A 69 16.60 -47.03 -47.96
C GLY A 69 17.49 -46.15 -47.06
N ALA A 70 17.57 -44.82 -47.27
CA ALA A 70 18.36 -43.92 -46.48
C ALA A 70 17.49 -43.16 -45.41
N VAL A 71 16.16 -43.39 -45.39
CA VAL A 71 15.22 -42.79 -44.44
C VAL A 71 15.58 -43.18 -43.00
N LYS A 72 15.87 -42.20 -42.16
CA LYS A 72 16.18 -42.38 -40.74
C LYS A 72 14.98 -42.04 -39.85
N ASP A 73 14.24 -41.03 -40.22
CA ASP A 73 13.03 -40.59 -39.52
C ASP A 73 11.91 -40.33 -40.53
N GLU A 74 10.86 -41.14 -40.49
CA GLU A 74 9.71 -41.05 -41.39
C GLU A 74 8.94 -39.72 -41.23
N ASN A 75 9.14 -38.99 -40.14
CA ASN A 75 8.50 -37.68 -39.92
C ASN A 75 9.25 -36.55 -40.64
N LEU A 76 10.58 -36.65 -40.78
CA LEU A 76 11.44 -35.63 -41.36
C LEU A 76 11.86 -35.96 -42.81
N GLU A 77 11.89 -37.25 -43.17
CA GLU A 77 12.41 -37.72 -44.44
C GLU A 77 11.39 -38.59 -45.20
N ILE A 78 11.45 -38.58 -46.52
CA ILE A 78 10.61 -39.41 -47.37
C ILE A 78 11.49 -40.07 -48.42
N ALA A 79 11.24 -41.37 -48.74
CA ALA A 79 11.94 -42.04 -49.79
C ALA A 79 11.60 -41.49 -51.19
N TYR A 80 12.61 -41.41 -52.04
CA TYR A 80 12.45 -40.86 -53.38
C TYR A 80 11.36 -41.58 -54.19
N SER A 81 11.27 -42.91 -54.09
CA SER A 81 10.24 -43.73 -54.75
C SER A 81 8.80 -43.37 -54.29
N ASP A 82 8.62 -42.84 -53.06
CA ASP A 82 7.31 -42.40 -52.54
C ASP A 82 7.04 -40.96 -52.91
N ALA A 83 8.05 -40.09 -52.94
CA ALA A 83 7.95 -38.71 -53.35
C ALA A 83 7.49 -38.57 -54.80
N ILE A 84 8.02 -39.38 -55.74
CA ILE A 84 7.62 -39.38 -57.15
C ILE A 84 6.18 -39.81 -57.37
N LYS A 85 5.58 -40.57 -56.46
CA LYS A 85 4.13 -40.91 -56.55
C LYS A 85 3.23 -39.73 -56.30
N ILE A 86 3.72 -38.73 -55.56
CA ILE A 86 2.98 -37.53 -55.26
C ILE A 86 3.16 -36.52 -56.41
N GLU A 87 4.40 -36.28 -56.83
CA GLU A 87 4.70 -35.37 -57.93
C GLU A 87 5.97 -35.85 -58.65
N SER A 88 5.95 -35.94 -59.98
CA SER A 88 6.99 -36.61 -60.80
C SER A 88 8.29 -35.81 -60.97
N ASP A 89 8.30 -34.54 -60.56
CA ASP A 89 9.40 -33.60 -60.86
C ASP A 89 10.38 -33.37 -59.71
N PHE A 90 10.22 -34.10 -58.59
CA PHE A 90 11.07 -33.96 -57.43
C PHE A 90 12.44 -34.61 -57.59
N GLU A 91 13.48 -33.99 -57.02
CA GLU A 91 14.85 -34.49 -56.92
C GLU A 91 15.23 -34.84 -55.47
N VAL A 92 16.23 -35.71 -55.31
CA VAL A 92 16.77 -36.04 -53.99
C VAL A 92 17.43 -34.83 -53.37
N GLY A 93 17.03 -34.48 -52.12
CA GLY A 93 17.50 -33.31 -51.39
C GLY A 93 16.51 -32.13 -51.42
N GLU A 94 15.44 -32.21 -52.19
CA GLU A 94 14.36 -31.20 -52.14
C GLU A 94 13.41 -31.45 -50.96
N GLU A 95 12.67 -30.39 -50.59
CA GLU A 95 11.64 -30.46 -49.57
C GLU A 95 10.26 -30.69 -50.20
N LEU A 96 9.56 -31.70 -49.72
CA LEU A 96 8.17 -31.99 -50.07
C LEU A 96 7.22 -31.48 -48.98
N SER A 97 6.31 -30.59 -49.35
CA SER A 97 5.26 -30.08 -48.45
C SER A 97 3.97 -30.86 -48.63
N GLU A 98 3.61 -31.68 -47.66
CA GLU A 98 2.39 -32.47 -47.68
C GLU A 98 1.29 -31.83 -46.83
N PRO A 99 0.07 -31.61 -47.35
CA PRO A 99 -1.04 -31.10 -46.58
C PRO A 99 -1.53 -32.16 -45.58
N ILE A 100 -1.68 -31.74 -44.33
CA ILE A 100 -2.32 -32.52 -43.27
C ILE A 100 -3.75 -32.01 -43.07
N TYR A 101 -4.70 -32.89 -43.19
CA TYR A 101 -6.09 -32.56 -43.03
C TYR A 101 -6.58 -32.80 -41.59
N MET A 102 -7.53 -31.99 -41.13
CA MET A 102 -8.15 -32.17 -39.80
C MET A 102 -8.84 -33.53 -39.63
N THR A 103 -9.23 -34.18 -40.74
CA THR A 103 -9.77 -35.54 -40.75
C THR A 103 -8.76 -36.59 -40.33
N ASP A 104 -7.48 -36.30 -40.42
CA ASP A 104 -6.38 -37.22 -40.08
C ASP A 104 -6.15 -37.28 -38.58
N PHE A 105 -6.68 -36.29 -37.83
CA PHE A 105 -6.64 -36.30 -36.37
C PHE A 105 -7.74 -37.17 -35.79
N GLY A 106 -7.41 -37.96 -34.78
CA GLY A 106 -8.37 -38.75 -34.02
C GLY A 106 -9.30 -37.88 -33.15
N ARG A 107 -10.49 -38.40 -32.84
CA ARG A 107 -11.47 -37.67 -31.99
C ARG A 107 -10.87 -37.18 -30.66
N ARG A 108 -9.97 -37.97 -30.03
CA ARG A 108 -9.31 -37.59 -28.76
C ARG A 108 -8.34 -36.45 -28.97
N GLU A 109 -7.61 -36.42 -30.09
CA GLU A 109 -6.69 -35.33 -30.42
C GLU A 109 -7.44 -34.04 -30.68
N ILE A 110 -8.54 -34.06 -31.43
CA ILE A 110 -9.41 -32.91 -31.69
C ILE A 110 -9.97 -32.35 -30.38
N LEU A 111 -10.45 -33.21 -29.47
CA LEU A 111 -10.93 -32.76 -28.14
C LEU A 111 -9.78 -32.14 -27.31
N ALA A 112 -8.58 -32.70 -27.35
CA ALA A 112 -7.42 -32.16 -26.66
C ALA A 112 -7.00 -30.78 -27.22
N ILE A 113 -6.97 -30.63 -28.56
CA ILE A 113 -6.72 -29.35 -29.22
C ILE A 113 -7.75 -28.30 -28.76
N ARG A 114 -9.04 -28.65 -28.79
CA ARG A 114 -10.11 -27.74 -28.31
C ARG A 114 -9.93 -27.34 -26.86
N GLN A 115 -9.63 -28.28 -25.97
CA GLN A 115 -9.41 -27.99 -24.55
C GLN A 115 -8.18 -27.10 -24.33
N ASN A 116 -7.07 -27.37 -25.04
CA ASN A 116 -5.87 -26.55 -24.97
C ASN A 116 -6.14 -25.14 -25.47
N LEU A 117 -6.88 -25.00 -26.57
CA LEU A 117 -7.25 -23.69 -27.11
C LEU A 117 -8.07 -22.88 -26.12
N VAL A 118 -9.12 -23.45 -25.55
CA VAL A 118 -9.95 -22.79 -24.52
C VAL A 118 -9.08 -22.39 -23.33
N SER A 119 -8.17 -23.27 -22.87
CA SER A 119 -7.28 -22.96 -21.75
C SER A 119 -6.33 -21.79 -22.08
N LYS A 120 -5.71 -21.79 -23.25
CA LYS A 120 -4.79 -20.72 -23.69
C LYS A 120 -5.50 -19.38 -23.84
N ILE A 121 -6.71 -19.37 -24.38
CA ILE A 121 -7.53 -18.16 -24.48
C ILE A 121 -7.87 -17.62 -23.09
N GLN A 122 -8.30 -18.49 -22.17
CA GLN A 122 -8.58 -18.08 -20.79
C GLN A 122 -7.33 -17.54 -20.08
N ASP A 123 -6.17 -18.16 -20.29
CA ASP A 123 -4.91 -17.69 -19.70
C ASP A 123 -4.51 -16.32 -20.27
N TYR A 124 -4.75 -16.10 -21.56
CA TYR A 124 -4.54 -14.79 -22.17
C TYR A 124 -5.50 -13.71 -21.63
N GLU A 125 -6.79 -14.00 -21.52
CA GLU A 125 -7.77 -13.10 -20.92
C GLU A 125 -7.38 -12.73 -19.48
N LYS A 126 -6.91 -13.70 -18.68
CA LYS A 126 -6.41 -13.46 -17.33
C LYS A 126 -5.18 -12.55 -17.31
N SER A 127 -4.28 -12.72 -18.28
CA SER A 127 -3.09 -11.88 -18.40
C SER A 127 -3.45 -10.44 -18.77
N LEU A 128 -4.44 -10.25 -19.64
CA LEU A 128 -4.96 -8.92 -19.98
C LEU A 128 -5.58 -8.22 -18.77
N VAL A 129 -6.40 -8.95 -18.00
CA VAL A 129 -6.99 -8.42 -16.76
C VAL A 129 -5.88 -8.03 -15.78
N PHE A 130 -4.87 -8.89 -15.61
CA PHE A 130 -3.73 -8.61 -14.75
C PHE A 130 -2.99 -7.32 -15.16
N GLN A 131 -2.67 -7.16 -16.44
CA GLN A 131 -1.99 -5.97 -16.95
C GLN A 131 -2.84 -4.71 -16.76
N LYS A 132 -4.12 -4.77 -17.17
CA LYS A 132 -5.08 -3.67 -17.03
C LYS A 132 -5.16 -3.14 -15.59
N TYR A 133 -5.25 -4.03 -14.63
CA TYR A 133 -5.36 -3.63 -13.21
C TYR A 133 -4.01 -3.31 -12.58
N LYS A 134 -2.91 -3.86 -13.10
CA LYS A 134 -1.57 -3.47 -12.67
C LYS A 134 -1.27 -2.00 -12.98
N GLU A 135 -1.74 -1.50 -14.11
CA GLU A 135 -1.65 -0.07 -14.48
C GLU A 135 -2.54 0.81 -13.61
N LYS A 136 -3.65 0.25 -13.10
CA LYS A 136 -4.60 0.94 -12.22
C LYS A 136 -4.24 0.87 -10.73
N VAL A 137 -3.08 0.31 -10.37
CA VAL A 137 -2.66 0.31 -8.95
C VAL A 137 -2.51 1.76 -8.46
N GLY A 138 -3.16 2.05 -7.34
CA GLY A 138 -3.24 3.41 -6.80
C GLY A 138 -4.39 4.26 -7.36
N GLU A 139 -5.22 3.76 -8.28
CA GLU A 139 -6.41 4.46 -8.78
C GLU A 139 -7.68 3.98 -8.07
N ILE A 140 -8.69 4.85 -8.02
CA ILE A 140 -10.01 4.49 -7.51
C ILE A 140 -10.77 3.70 -8.57
N VAL A 141 -11.31 2.58 -8.15
CA VAL A 141 -12.27 1.79 -8.91
C VAL A 141 -13.63 1.78 -8.20
N VAL A 142 -14.66 1.66 -9.01
CA VAL A 142 -16.05 1.56 -8.54
C VAL A 142 -16.57 0.20 -8.96
N GLY A 143 -17.26 -0.47 -8.06
CA GLY A 143 -17.88 -1.75 -8.37
C GLY A 143 -19.08 -2.03 -7.49
N GLU A 144 -19.84 -3.07 -7.83
CA GLU A 144 -21.02 -3.51 -7.10
C GLU A 144 -20.69 -4.73 -6.25
N VAL A 145 -21.13 -4.75 -4.99
CA VAL A 145 -20.96 -5.90 -4.10
C VAL A 145 -21.74 -7.10 -4.63
N TYR A 146 -21.01 -8.10 -5.07
CA TYR A 146 -21.59 -9.36 -5.52
C TYR A 146 -21.89 -10.29 -4.34
N GLN A 147 -20.89 -10.49 -3.46
CA GLN A 147 -21.04 -11.36 -2.29
C GLN A 147 -20.19 -10.88 -1.11
N PRO A 148 -20.82 -10.53 0.02
CA PRO A 148 -20.10 -10.23 1.25
C PRO A 148 -19.82 -11.53 2.02
N TRP A 149 -18.53 -11.88 2.16
CA TRP A 149 -18.08 -12.99 3.02
C TRP A 149 -17.49 -12.45 4.33
N ASN A 150 -17.34 -13.32 5.33
CA ASN A 150 -16.82 -12.90 6.63
C ASN A 150 -15.38 -12.36 6.59
N LYS A 151 -14.55 -12.86 5.68
CA LYS A 151 -13.15 -12.49 5.56
C LYS A 151 -12.88 -11.43 4.50
N GLU A 152 -13.74 -11.33 3.49
CA GLU A 152 -13.56 -10.47 2.33
C GLU A 152 -14.91 -10.18 1.66
N ILE A 153 -14.94 -9.13 0.87
CA ILE A 153 -16.09 -8.78 0.04
C ILE A 153 -15.68 -8.93 -1.41
N LEU A 154 -16.46 -9.71 -2.15
CA LEU A 154 -16.32 -9.84 -3.59
C LEU A 154 -17.12 -8.72 -4.28
N ILE A 155 -16.44 -7.96 -5.12
CA ILE A 155 -16.99 -6.81 -5.85
C ILE A 155 -16.82 -7.09 -7.33
N LEU A 156 -17.80 -6.75 -8.13
CA LEU A 156 -17.74 -6.81 -9.59
C LEU A 156 -17.63 -5.40 -10.14
N ASP A 157 -16.71 -5.19 -11.06
CA ASP A 157 -16.65 -3.95 -11.84
C ASP A 157 -17.70 -3.94 -12.96
N GLU A 158 -17.70 -2.90 -13.80
CA GLU A 158 -18.60 -2.76 -14.94
C GLU A 158 -18.44 -3.89 -15.99
N GLU A 159 -17.25 -4.47 -16.09
CA GLU A 159 -16.92 -5.58 -17.01
C GLU A 159 -17.12 -6.94 -16.35
N LYS A 160 -17.64 -7.00 -15.12
CA LYS A 160 -17.84 -8.20 -14.30
C LYS A 160 -16.54 -8.90 -13.90
N ILE A 161 -15.44 -8.14 -13.81
CA ILE A 161 -14.17 -8.61 -13.28
C ILE A 161 -14.28 -8.65 -11.75
N GLU A 162 -13.79 -9.73 -11.17
CA GLU A 162 -13.82 -9.95 -9.73
C GLU A 162 -12.73 -9.16 -9.02
N LEU A 163 -13.13 -8.30 -8.10
CA LEU A 163 -12.27 -7.50 -7.24
C LEU A 163 -12.50 -7.91 -5.79
N VAL A 164 -11.45 -8.02 -5.01
CA VAL A 164 -11.50 -8.49 -3.63
C VAL A 164 -11.19 -7.36 -2.66
N LEU A 165 -12.07 -7.12 -1.70
CA LEU A 165 -11.85 -6.19 -0.60
C LEU A 165 -11.72 -6.97 0.72
N PRO A 166 -10.50 -7.30 1.17
CA PRO A 166 -10.25 -8.04 2.40
C PRO A 166 -10.76 -7.27 3.62
N LYS A 167 -11.13 -7.97 4.68
CA LYS A 167 -11.64 -7.33 5.91
C LYS A 167 -10.63 -6.37 6.55
N ALA A 168 -9.34 -6.67 6.47
CA ALA A 168 -8.27 -5.80 6.96
C ALA A 168 -8.19 -4.47 6.20
N GLU A 169 -8.67 -4.44 4.94
CA GLU A 169 -8.69 -3.29 4.06
C GLU A 169 -10.05 -2.56 4.05
N GLN A 170 -10.99 -2.98 4.86
CA GLN A 170 -12.28 -2.31 5.08
C GLN A 170 -12.17 -1.33 6.25
N ILE A 171 -12.85 -0.20 6.14
CA ILE A 171 -13.02 0.71 7.28
C ILE A 171 -13.84 -0.04 8.35
N PRO A 172 -13.46 0.00 9.64
CA PRO A 172 -14.14 -0.79 10.70
C PRO A 172 -15.65 -0.59 10.77
N THR A 173 -16.12 0.58 10.35
CA THR A 173 -17.54 0.96 10.32
C THR A 173 -18.24 0.63 9.01
N ASP A 174 -17.53 0.14 8.00
CA ASP A 174 -18.14 -0.27 6.73
C ASP A 174 -19.13 -1.42 6.93
N ARG A 175 -20.30 -1.27 6.31
CA ARG A 175 -21.35 -2.28 6.28
C ARG A 175 -21.91 -2.31 4.86
N PHE A 176 -21.47 -3.30 4.09
CA PHE A 176 -21.91 -3.47 2.71
C PHE A 176 -22.86 -4.65 2.58
N ARG A 177 -23.86 -4.50 1.73
CA ARG A 177 -24.82 -5.53 1.35
C ARG A 177 -24.66 -5.83 -0.13
N LYS A 178 -25.16 -6.98 -0.56
CA LYS A 178 -25.23 -7.33 -1.98
C LYS A 178 -25.99 -6.25 -2.75
N GLY A 179 -25.41 -5.77 -3.85
CA GLY A 179 -25.94 -4.71 -4.68
C GLY A 179 -25.50 -3.29 -4.32
N ASP A 180 -24.78 -3.12 -3.18
CA ASP A 180 -24.25 -1.82 -2.82
C ASP A 180 -23.08 -1.44 -3.74
N THR A 181 -23.00 -0.16 -4.10
CA THR A 181 -21.85 0.37 -4.81
C THR A 181 -20.72 0.70 -3.84
N VAL A 182 -19.50 0.27 -4.17
CA VAL A 182 -18.29 0.49 -3.37
C VAL A 182 -17.25 1.21 -4.21
N ARG A 183 -16.66 2.25 -3.62
CA ARG A 183 -15.47 2.94 -4.13
C ARG A 183 -14.27 2.52 -3.29
N ALA A 184 -13.21 2.09 -3.92
CA ALA A 184 -11.96 1.70 -3.24
C ALA A 184 -10.77 1.91 -4.17
N VAL A 185 -9.57 1.99 -3.62
CA VAL A 185 -8.34 2.05 -4.40
C VAL A 185 -7.83 0.65 -4.70
N VAL A 186 -7.27 0.43 -5.88
CA VAL A 186 -6.52 -0.79 -6.20
C VAL A 186 -5.22 -0.77 -5.40
N LEU A 187 -5.12 -1.62 -4.39
CA LEU A 187 -3.94 -1.69 -3.53
C LEU A 187 -2.81 -2.45 -4.20
N LYS A 188 -3.13 -3.62 -4.75
CA LYS A 188 -2.17 -4.50 -5.43
C LYS A 188 -2.90 -5.50 -6.33
N VAL A 189 -2.15 -6.03 -7.29
CA VAL A 189 -2.60 -7.10 -8.18
C VAL A 189 -1.58 -8.22 -8.12
N GLU A 190 -2.03 -9.42 -7.83
CA GLU A 190 -1.19 -10.62 -7.67
C GLU A 190 -1.71 -11.75 -8.55
N MET A 191 -0.81 -12.61 -9.02
CA MET A 191 -1.17 -13.82 -9.76
C MET A 191 -1.17 -15.00 -8.80
N CYS A 192 -2.34 -15.54 -8.48
CA CYS A 192 -2.50 -16.69 -7.61
C CYS A 192 -3.06 -17.88 -8.40
N ASN A 193 -2.29 -18.99 -8.50
CA ASN A 193 -2.71 -20.18 -9.25
C ASN A 193 -3.22 -19.87 -10.67
N ASN A 194 -2.49 -19.04 -11.40
CA ASN A 194 -2.83 -18.57 -12.74
C ASN A 194 -4.13 -17.75 -12.84
N ASN A 195 -4.62 -17.20 -11.72
CA ASN A 195 -5.73 -16.27 -11.70
C ASN A 195 -5.29 -14.91 -11.15
N PRO A 196 -5.63 -13.79 -11.79
CA PRO A 196 -5.36 -12.46 -11.26
C PRO A 196 -6.26 -12.22 -10.04
N VAL A 197 -5.64 -11.84 -8.92
CA VAL A 197 -6.34 -11.41 -7.72
C VAL A 197 -6.08 -9.92 -7.55
N ILE A 198 -7.14 -9.13 -7.67
CA ILE A 198 -7.09 -7.67 -7.58
C ILE A 198 -7.58 -7.30 -6.19
N VAL A 199 -6.65 -6.81 -5.35
CA VAL A 199 -6.93 -6.45 -3.97
C VAL A 199 -7.23 -4.97 -3.88
N LEU A 200 -8.38 -4.65 -3.33
CA LEU A 200 -8.84 -3.29 -3.07
C LEU A 200 -8.58 -2.87 -1.62
N SER A 201 -8.43 -1.57 -1.39
CA SER A 201 -8.31 -1.00 -0.05
C SER A 201 -9.17 0.27 0.09
N ARG A 202 -9.76 0.42 1.28
CA ARG A 202 -10.41 1.65 1.77
C ARG A 202 -9.68 2.24 2.97
N THR A 203 -8.69 1.51 3.50
CA THR A 203 -7.85 1.92 4.65
C THR A 203 -6.58 2.63 4.22
N SER A 204 -6.10 2.39 3.00
CA SER A 204 -4.88 2.99 2.46
C SER A 204 -4.94 4.54 2.46
N PRO A 205 -3.84 5.22 2.80
CA PRO A 205 -3.71 6.67 2.63
C PRO A 205 -3.95 7.12 1.17
N ILE A 206 -3.56 6.30 0.20
CA ILE A 206 -3.75 6.57 -1.23
C ILE A 206 -5.24 6.74 -1.57
N PHE A 207 -6.13 6.02 -0.89
CA PHE A 207 -7.57 6.18 -1.12
C PHE A 207 -8.04 7.60 -0.78
N LEU A 208 -7.58 8.15 0.34
CA LEU A 208 -7.89 9.53 0.73
C LEU A 208 -7.25 10.54 -0.22
N GLU A 209 -6.02 10.29 -0.67
CA GLU A 209 -5.32 11.13 -1.66
C GLU A 209 -6.12 11.23 -2.96
N ARG A 210 -6.54 10.11 -3.53
CA ARG A 210 -7.34 10.08 -4.76
C ARG A 210 -8.75 10.69 -4.59
N LEU A 211 -9.35 10.56 -3.42
CA LEU A 211 -10.62 11.25 -3.13
C LEU A 211 -10.43 12.77 -3.11
N LEU A 212 -9.32 13.26 -2.55
CA LEU A 212 -8.98 14.68 -2.57
C LEU A 212 -8.72 15.18 -3.99
N GLU A 213 -7.98 14.45 -4.80
CA GLU A 213 -7.74 14.80 -6.21
C GLU A 213 -9.04 14.91 -7.01
N ALA A 214 -10.01 14.03 -6.72
CA ALA A 214 -11.30 14.06 -7.40
C ALA A 214 -12.19 15.24 -6.99
N GLU A 215 -12.10 15.70 -5.72
CA GLU A 215 -12.96 16.75 -5.17
C GLU A 215 -12.31 18.14 -5.20
N VAL A 216 -10.98 18.24 -5.32
CA VAL A 216 -10.21 19.48 -5.25
C VAL A 216 -9.46 19.70 -6.57
N PRO A 217 -10.00 20.51 -7.49
CA PRO A 217 -9.38 20.76 -8.79
C PRO A 217 -7.95 21.29 -8.69
N GLU A 218 -7.65 22.09 -7.66
CA GLU A 218 -6.33 22.67 -7.44
C GLU A 218 -5.25 21.61 -7.12
N ILE A 219 -5.65 20.44 -6.58
CA ILE A 219 -4.77 19.29 -6.40
C ILE A 219 -4.59 18.57 -7.73
N TYR A 220 -5.69 18.33 -8.46
CA TYR A 220 -5.65 17.69 -9.77
C TYR A 220 -4.79 18.46 -10.77
N ASP A 221 -4.87 19.79 -10.76
CA ASP A 221 -4.08 20.68 -11.61
C ASP A 221 -2.63 20.86 -11.14
N GLY A 222 -2.24 20.24 -10.01
CA GLY A 222 -0.88 20.30 -9.46
C GLY A 222 -0.51 21.65 -8.79
N LEU A 223 -1.49 22.53 -8.55
CA LEU A 223 -1.29 23.80 -7.86
C LEU A 223 -1.11 23.61 -6.34
N ILE A 224 -1.73 22.56 -5.81
CA ILE A 224 -1.59 22.13 -4.42
C ILE A 224 -1.02 20.72 -4.42
N THR A 225 0.03 20.53 -3.64
CA THR A 225 0.69 19.22 -3.47
C THR A 225 0.39 18.67 -2.08
N ILE A 226 -0.01 17.41 -2.03
CA ILE A 226 -0.13 16.65 -0.79
C ILE A 226 1.27 16.12 -0.43
N ARG A 227 1.81 16.57 0.71
CA ARG A 227 3.15 16.16 1.18
C ARG A 227 3.13 14.88 1.98
N ASN A 228 2.14 14.74 2.84
CA ASN A 228 2.00 13.56 3.67
C ASN A 228 0.54 13.35 4.08
N ILE A 229 0.14 12.09 4.15
CA ILE A 229 -1.18 11.67 4.66
C ILE A 229 -0.98 10.58 5.70
N VAL A 230 -1.56 10.78 6.85
CA VAL A 230 -1.64 9.77 7.90
C VAL A 230 -3.07 9.61 8.37
N ARG A 231 -3.51 8.38 8.58
CA ARG A 231 -4.89 8.13 8.99
C ARG A 231 -5.02 6.94 9.93
N ILE A 232 -6.04 7.00 10.75
CA ILE A 232 -6.62 5.87 11.48
C ILE A 232 -7.99 5.66 10.85
N PRO A 233 -8.16 4.64 9.99
CA PRO A 233 -9.35 4.47 9.16
C PRO A 233 -10.65 4.48 9.95
N GLY A 234 -11.59 5.33 9.56
CA GLY A 234 -12.89 5.51 10.21
C GLY A 234 -12.89 6.35 11.48
N GLU A 235 -11.75 6.86 11.92
CA GLU A 235 -11.64 7.72 13.11
C GLU A 235 -11.14 9.12 12.75
N ARG A 236 -9.88 9.22 12.33
CA ARG A 236 -9.26 10.52 12.03
C ARG A 236 -8.12 10.40 11.03
N ALA A 237 -7.95 11.42 10.20
CA ALA A 237 -6.81 11.58 9.31
C ALA A 237 -6.19 12.97 9.47
N LYS A 238 -4.90 13.09 9.20
CA LYS A 238 -4.17 14.35 9.08
C LYS A 238 -3.47 14.40 7.73
N ILE A 239 -3.58 15.56 7.06
CA ILE A 239 -3.06 15.78 5.73
C ILE A 239 -2.23 17.05 5.75
N ALA A 240 -0.97 16.94 5.31
CA ALA A 240 -0.10 18.08 5.11
C ALA A 240 -0.11 18.48 3.63
N VAL A 241 -0.55 19.68 3.34
CA VAL A 241 -0.65 20.24 1.98
C VAL A 241 0.21 21.48 1.81
N GLU A 242 0.67 21.72 0.60
CA GLU A 242 1.51 22.85 0.26
C GLU A 242 1.09 23.42 -1.11
N SER A 243 1.15 24.73 -1.25
CA SER A 243 1.04 25.39 -2.56
C SER A 243 2.31 26.16 -2.85
N TYR A 244 2.74 26.16 -4.11
CA TYR A 244 3.86 26.97 -4.59
C TYR A 244 3.41 28.37 -5.04
N ASP A 245 2.10 28.62 -5.15
CA ASP A 245 1.54 29.94 -5.44
C ASP A 245 1.02 30.59 -4.13
N ASP A 246 1.68 31.67 -3.70
CA ASP A 246 1.32 32.40 -2.48
C ASP A 246 -0.10 32.97 -2.47
N ARG A 247 -0.76 33.02 -3.65
CA ARG A 247 -2.14 33.48 -3.78
C ARG A 247 -3.17 32.39 -3.47
N ILE A 248 -2.74 31.16 -3.36
CA ILE A 248 -3.61 30.01 -3.12
C ILE A 248 -3.47 29.58 -1.66
N ASP A 249 -4.58 29.62 -0.92
CA ASP A 249 -4.64 28.99 0.40
C ASP A 249 -4.89 27.49 0.24
N PRO A 250 -3.88 26.63 0.47
CA PRO A 250 -4.03 25.20 0.22
C PRO A 250 -5.00 24.53 1.19
N VAL A 251 -5.11 25.02 2.43
CA VAL A 251 -6.05 24.49 3.42
C VAL A 251 -7.48 24.89 3.07
N GLY A 252 -7.69 26.16 2.78
CA GLY A 252 -9.00 26.67 2.40
C GLY A 252 -9.55 26.02 1.12
N SER A 253 -8.70 25.77 0.13
CA SER A 253 -9.06 25.09 -1.11
C SER A 253 -9.48 23.62 -0.89
N CYS A 254 -8.75 22.90 -0.05
CA CYS A 254 -9.09 21.51 0.29
C CYS A 254 -10.39 21.40 1.10
N VAL A 255 -10.59 22.30 2.06
CA VAL A 255 -11.79 22.30 2.91
C VAL A 255 -13.02 22.79 2.12
N GLY A 256 -12.83 23.79 1.28
CA GLY A 256 -13.89 24.43 0.52
C GLY A 256 -14.80 25.33 1.36
N ILE A 257 -15.70 26.06 0.71
CA ILE A 257 -16.61 27.00 1.35
C ILE A 257 -17.49 26.27 2.38
N LYS A 258 -17.39 26.64 3.65
CA LYS A 258 -18.12 26.00 4.78
C LYS A 258 -17.90 24.48 4.83
N GLY A 259 -16.76 23.99 4.38
CA GLY A 259 -16.43 22.56 4.39
C GLY A 259 -17.11 21.72 3.32
N ALA A 260 -17.66 22.31 2.26
CA ALA A 260 -18.47 21.59 1.27
C ALA A 260 -17.70 20.47 0.58
N ARG A 261 -16.41 20.69 0.24
CA ARG A 261 -15.57 19.70 -0.43
C ARG A 261 -15.18 18.56 0.51
N ILE A 262 -14.67 18.91 1.70
CA ILE A 262 -14.20 17.91 2.67
C ILE A 262 -15.34 17.04 3.22
N HIS A 263 -16.56 17.58 3.35
CA HIS A 263 -17.72 16.83 3.83
C HIS A 263 -18.11 15.66 2.91
N GLY A 264 -17.93 15.80 1.61
CA GLY A 264 -18.13 14.71 0.65
C GLY A 264 -17.21 13.54 0.96
N ILE A 265 -15.92 13.83 1.16
CA ILE A 265 -14.89 12.86 1.48
C ILE A 265 -15.12 12.23 2.86
N VAL A 266 -15.41 13.04 3.88
CA VAL A 266 -15.73 12.56 5.25
C VAL A 266 -16.88 11.55 5.22
N ARG A 267 -17.93 11.81 4.42
CA ARG A 267 -19.07 10.89 4.28
C ARG A 267 -18.65 9.58 3.62
N GLU A 268 -17.84 9.64 2.55
CA GLU A 268 -17.33 8.44 1.88
C GLU A 268 -16.49 7.59 2.84
N LEU A 269 -15.70 8.22 3.71
CA LEU A 269 -14.85 7.56 4.70
C LEU A 269 -15.58 7.22 6.02
N ARG A 270 -16.92 7.17 6.02
CA ARG A 270 -17.72 6.78 7.17
C ARG A 270 -17.54 7.69 8.40
N ASN A 271 -17.54 8.99 8.17
CA ASN A 271 -17.36 10.05 9.18
C ASN A 271 -15.95 10.09 9.82
N GLU A 272 -14.92 9.72 9.08
CA GLU A 272 -13.54 9.95 9.47
C GLU A 272 -13.25 11.46 9.49
N ASN A 273 -12.81 11.99 10.63
CA ASN A 273 -12.46 13.40 10.76
C ASN A 273 -11.16 13.70 10.03
N ILE A 274 -11.13 14.70 9.16
CA ILE A 274 -9.97 15.04 8.35
C ILE A 274 -9.44 16.41 8.77
N ASP A 275 -8.22 16.44 9.30
CA ASP A 275 -7.48 17.66 9.62
C ASP A 275 -6.54 17.99 8.47
N VAL A 276 -6.76 19.11 7.80
CA VAL A 276 -5.89 19.61 6.74
C VAL A 276 -5.02 20.70 7.33
N LEU A 277 -3.70 20.62 7.11
CA LEU A 277 -2.73 21.59 7.63
C LEU A 277 -1.70 21.96 6.57
N ASN A 278 -1.22 23.21 6.65
CA ASN A 278 -0.16 23.69 5.79
C ASN A 278 1.14 23.01 6.15
N TYR A 279 1.79 22.41 5.14
CA TYR A 279 3.13 21.88 5.27
C TYR A 279 4.16 23.00 5.47
N THR A 280 5.19 22.72 6.22
CA THR A 280 6.39 23.54 6.35
C THR A 280 7.60 22.66 6.60
N PRO A 281 8.78 22.99 6.03
CA PRO A 281 10.02 22.27 6.30
C PRO A 281 10.55 22.50 7.72
N ARG A 282 10.07 23.56 8.41
CA ARG A 282 10.45 23.84 9.78
C ARG A 282 9.72 22.90 10.73
N LEU A 283 10.48 22.04 11.38
CA LEU A 283 9.96 20.99 12.25
C LEU A 283 9.15 21.54 13.44
N ASP A 284 9.64 22.62 14.06
CA ASP A 284 9.01 23.31 15.17
C ASP A 284 7.58 23.74 14.83
N ILE A 285 7.39 24.41 13.71
CA ILE A 285 6.08 24.87 13.23
C ILE A 285 5.22 23.69 12.80
N MET A 286 5.83 22.66 12.16
CA MET A 286 5.10 21.50 11.69
C MET A 286 4.50 20.68 12.86
N VAL A 287 5.26 20.52 13.96
CA VAL A 287 4.77 19.85 15.18
C VAL A 287 3.62 20.63 15.80
N GLN A 288 3.75 21.98 15.92
CA GLN A 288 2.67 22.81 16.45
C GLN A 288 1.37 22.68 15.64
N ARG A 289 1.50 22.70 14.30
CA ARG A 289 0.34 22.51 13.39
C ARG A 289 -0.23 21.11 13.50
N ALA A 290 0.62 20.08 13.61
CA ALA A 290 0.21 18.70 13.70
C ALA A 290 -0.54 18.38 14.99
N LEU A 291 -0.24 19.06 16.11
CA LEU A 291 -0.90 18.89 17.38
C LEU A 291 -2.20 19.70 17.52
N ALA A 292 -2.51 20.58 16.56
CA ALA A 292 -3.77 21.33 16.61
C ALA A 292 -4.96 20.39 16.90
N PRO A 293 -5.97 20.84 17.70
CA PRO A 293 -6.22 22.20 18.20
C PRO A 293 -5.44 22.57 19.48
N ALA A 294 -4.59 21.69 20.02
CA ALA A 294 -3.80 21.99 21.21
C ALA A 294 -2.79 23.11 20.94
N LYS A 295 -2.58 23.97 21.93
CA LYS A 295 -1.59 25.06 21.86
C LYS A 295 -0.31 24.61 22.54
N VAL A 296 0.79 24.70 21.82
CA VAL A 296 2.13 24.37 22.31
C VAL A 296 2.77 25.63 22.89
N SER A 297 3.29 25.56 24.13
CA SER A 297 3.99 26.65 24.79
C SER A 297 5.45 26.71 24.34
N SER A 298 6.15 25.60 24.42
CA SER A 298 7.53 25.43 23.94
C SER A 298 7.78 24.03 23.42
N LEU A 299 8.85 23.83 22.67
CA LEU A 299 9.27 22.50 22.21
C LEU A 299 10.80 22.41 22.14
N LYS A 300 11.30 21.20 22.38
CA LYS A 300 12.71 20.87 22.29
C LYS A 300 12.89 19.69 21.34
N VAL A 301 13.66 19.88 20.29
CA VAL A 301 13.91 18.84 19.29
C VAL A 301 15.19 18.09 19.62
N ARG A 302 15.10 16.75 19.68
CA ARG A 302 16.24 15.82 19.81
C ARG A 302 16.41 15.09 18.49
N GLU A 303 17.18 15.67 17.58
CA GLU A 303 17.35 15.15 16.21
C GLU A 303 17.98 13.76 16.18
N GLU A 304 18.97 13.48 17.06
CA GLU A 304 19.68 12.20 17.13
C GLU A 304 18.74 11.03 17.48
N GLU A 305 17.78 11.27 18.36
CA GLU A 305 16.80 10.28 18.82
C GLU A 305 15.51 10.28 17.98
N LYS A 306 15.35 11.26 17.07
CA LYS A 306 14.09 11.54 16.36
C LYS A 306 12.89 11.74 17.30
N LYS A 307 13.12 12.48 18.37
CA LYS A 307 12.12 12.82 19.38
C LYS A 307 11.92 14.32 19.49
N VAL A 308 10.72 14.70 19.88
CA VAL A 308 10.34 16.08 20.16
C VAL A 308 9.60 16.13 21.49
N ASP A 309 10.19 16.82 22.46
CA ASP A 309 9.54 17.10 23.73
C ASP A 309 8.71 18.37 23.56
N VAL A 310 7.44 18.28 23.88
CA VAL A 310 6.48 19.37 23.70
C VAL A 310 5.89 19.75 25.05
N TYR A 311 6.09 21.01 25.43
CA TYR A 311 5.59 21.57 26.69
C TYR A 311 4.33 22.39 26.44
N MET A 312 3.31 22.16 27.25
CA MET A 312 2.03 22.84 27.11
C MET A 312 1.28 22.95 28.43
N GLU A 313 0.34 23.90 28.51
CA GLU A 313 -0.50 24.07 29.67
C GLU A 313 -1.32 22.81 29.97
N PRO A 314 -1.59 22.49 31.25
CA PRO A 314 -2.26 21.26 31.67
C PRO A 314 -3.59 20.97 30.97
N ASP A 315 -4.37 22.03 30.65
CA ASP A 315 -5.64 21.94 29.94
C ASP A 315 -5.47 21.55 28.46
N GLN A 316 -4.30 21.82 27.84
CA GLN A 316 -4.00 21.51 26.45
C GLN A 316 -3.51 20.08 26.26
N VAL A 317 -2.95 19.45 27.29
CA VAL A 317 -2.41 18.08 27.22
C VAL A 317 -3.45 17.07 26.72
N SER A 318 -4.65 17.12 27.28
CA SER A 318 -5.74 16.23 26.86
C SER A 318 -6.15 16.43 25.40
N LEU A 319 -6.06 17.65 24.87
CA LEU A 319 -6.33 17.96 23.47
C LEU A 319 -5.20 17.46 22.55
N ALA A 320 -3.94 17.60 22.98
CA ALA A 320 -2.77 17.12 22.25
C ALA A 320 -2.77 15.60 22.12
N ILE A 321 -3.06 14.89 23.20
CA ILE A 321 -3.16 13.43 23.21
C ILE A 321 -4.37 12.99 22.40
N GLY A 322 -5.53 13.61 22.62
CA GLY A 322 -6.79 13.25 21.98
C GLY A 322 -7.37 11.92 22.48
N LYS A 323 -8.57 11.59 22.03
CA LYS A 323 -9.27 10.35 22.42
C LYS A 323 -8.43 9.12 22.03
N GLY A 324 -8.07 8.27 23.02
CA GLY A 324 -7.28 7.06 22.78
C GLY A 324 -5.87 7.31 22.23
N GLY A 325 -5.32 8.52 22.39
CA GLY A 325 -4.02 8.90 21.84
C GLY A 325 -4.02 9.13 20.33
N CYS A 326 -5.17 9.25 19.68
CA CYS A 326 -5.25 9.36 18.21
C CYS A 326 -4.53 10.60 17.69
N ASN A 327 -4.66 11.77 18.36
CA ASN A 327 -4.11 13.01 17.86
C ASN A 327 -2.57 13.01 17.88
N ILE A 328 -1.98 12.61 19.00
CA ILE A 328 -0.52 12.53 19.15
C ILE A 328 0.09 11.46 18.22
N LYS A 329 -0.52 10.27 18.12
CA LYS A 329 -0.07 9.19 17.20
C LYS A 329 -0.08 9.62 15.75
N LEU A 330 -1.11 10.35 15.32
CA LEU A 330 -1.19 10.88 13.97
C LEU A 330 -0.18 12.01 13.76
N ALA A 331 0.02 12.89 14.74
CA ALA A 331 1.00 13.96 14.68
C ALA A 331 2.41 13.39 14.56
N SER A 332 2.80 12.41 15.41
CA SER A 332 4.09 11.74 15.35
C SER A 332 4.35 11.10 14.00
N LYS A 333 3.39 10.34 13.47
CA LYS A 333 3.51 9.72 12.13
C LYS A 333 3.59 10.74 11.01
N LEU A 334 2.87 11.87 11.09
CA LEU A 334 2.85 12.90 10.07
C LEU A 334 4.20 13.62 9.98
N VAL A 335 4.78 13.92 11.14
CA VAL A 335 6.05 14.64 11.27
C VAL A 335 7.26 13.71 11.11
N GLY A 336 7.10 12.42 11.43
CA GLY A 336 8.16 11.41 11.39
C GLY A 336 9.10 11.44 12.61
N TYR A 337 8.63 12.04 13.72
CA TYR A 337 9.31 12.10 15.00
C TYR A 337 8.38 11.60 16.10
N ASP A 338 8.91 10.94 17.11
CA ASP A 338 8.13 10.62 18.31
C ASP A 338 7.93 11.89 19.13
N ILE A 339 6.68 12.14 19.53
CA ILE A 339 6.28 13.34 20.26
C ILE A 339 5.94 12.94 21.69
N ASP A 340 6.72 13.47 22.65
CA ASP A 340 6.46 13.35 24.07
C ASP A 340 5.86 14.66 24.58
N VAL A 341 4.80 14.58 25.39
CA VAL A 341 4.05 15.75 25.86
C VAL A 341 4.23 15.91 27.36
N TYR A 342 4.70 17.08 27.76
CA TYR A 342 4.94 17.49 29.13
C TYR A 342 4.04 18.69 29.49
N ARG A 343 3.74 18.85 30.79
CA ARG A 343 3.02 20.01 31.28
C ARG A 343 3.96 21.18 31.48
N THR A 344 3.57 22.36 31.10
CA THR A 344 4.29 23.60 31.41
C THR A 344 4.16 23.86 32.92
N GLY A 345 5.26 23.84 33.63
CA GLY A 345 5.30 23.98 35.08
C GLY A 345 5.82 22.76 35.82
N ASP A 346 5.92 21.61 35.10
CA ASP A 346 6.56 20.40 35.65
C ASP A 346 8.10 20.42 35.46
N GLU A 347 8.66 21.36 34.70
CA GLU A 347 10.08 21.63 34.61
C GLU A 347 10.39 23.05 35.09
N ASP A 348 10.69 23.17 36.35
CA ASP A 348 11.57 24.21 36.82
C ASP A 348 12.97 23.81 36.31
N PRO A 349 13.70 24.64 35.53
CA PRO A 349 15.01 24.28 35.01
C PRO A 349 16.04 23.94 36.10
N ASP A 350 15.69 24.24 37.35
CA ASP A 350 16.45 23.92 38.56
C ASP A 350 15.88 22.70 39.30
N ASP A 351 14.95 21.92 38.74
CA ASP A 351 14.41 20.71 39.40
C ASP A 351 15.11 19.45 38.85
N VAL A 352 15.40 18.50 39.76
CA VAL A 352 16.18 17.29 39.46
C VAL A 352 15.26 16.08 39.52
N ASP A 353 15.35 15.19 38.52
CA ASP A 353 14.58 13.92 38.49
C ASP A 353 15.01 13.04 39.70
N LEU A 354 14.06 12.45 40.38
CA LEU A 354 14.34 11.57 41.52
C LEU A 354 15.24 10.39 41.16
N ARG A 355 15.27 9.98 39.92
CA ARG A 355 16.12 8.87 39.43
C ARG A 355 17.60 9.23 39.42
N ASP A 356 17.93 10.52 39.35
CA ASP A 356 19.32 10.99 39.38
C ASP A 356 19.94 10.84 40.78
N PHE A 357 19.08 10.69 41.81
CA PHE A 357 19.52 10.39 43.19
C PHE A 357 19.71 8.88 43.49
N SER A 358 19.74 8.03 42.46
CA SER A 358 19.92 6.57 42.63
C SER A 358 21.20 6.14 43.31
N ASP A 359 22.21 7.03 43.37
CA ASP A 359 23.48 6.79 44.04
C ASP A 359 23.44 7.19 45.57
N GLU A 360 22.46 8.03 45.96
CA GLU A 360 22.34 8.57 47.31
C GLU A 360 21.10 8.07 48.06
N ILE A 361 20.05 7.69 47.33
CA ILE A 361 18.79 7.15 47.86
C ILE A 361 18.54 5.77 47.32
N ASP A 362 18.21 4.84 48.22
CA ASP A 362 17.88 3.47 47.81
C ASP A 362 16.75 3.40 46.79
N GLN A 363 16.93 2.56 45.74
CA GLN A 363 16.00 2.42 44.63
C GLN A 363 14.55 2.14 45.04
N TRP A 364 14.35 1.34 46.11
CA TRP A 364 12.99 1.02 46.58
C TRP A 364 12.27 2.22 47.19
N ILE A 365 13.01 3.21 47.76
CA ILE A 365 12.46 4.48 48.28
C ILE A 365 12.05 5.36 47.09
N LEU A 366 12.91 5.46 46.07
CA LEU A 366 12.61 6.20 44.83
C LEU A 366 11.36 5.63 44.14
N ASP A 367 11.24 4.31 44.06
CA ASP A 367 10.07 3.65 43.48
C ASP A 367 8.77 3.96 44.26
N ILE A 368 8.83 4.06 45.58
CA ILE A 368 7.69 4.45 46.41
C ILE A 368 7.29 5.91 46.14
N LEU A 369 8.27 6.83 46.09
CA LEU A 369 8.02 8.25 45.83
C LEU A 369 7.45 8.48 44.43
N ILE A 370 7.95 7.77 43.42
CA ILE A 370 7.38 7.81 42.05
C ILE A 370 5.98 7.23 42.03
N ASN A 371 5.70 6.16 42.76
CA ASN A 371 4.35 5.56 42.81
C ASN A 371 3.28 6.46 43.46
N ILE A 372 3.68 7.35 44.37
CA ILE A 372 2.74 8.35 44.91
C ILE A 372 2.58 9.58 44.04
N GLY A 373 3.28 9.65 42.88
CA GLY A 373 3.15 10.69 41.86
C GLY A 373 4.15 11.84 42.02
N CYS A 374 5.29 11.61 42.66
CA CYS A 374 6.41 12.55 42.72
C CYS A 374 7.50 12.05 41.80
N ASP A 375 7.73 12.70 40.68
CA ASP A 375 8.78 12.35 39.71
C ASP A 375 10.05 13.18 39.92
N THR A 376 9.94 14.34 40.62
CA THR A 376 11.03 15.29 40.81
C THR A 376 11.33 15.59 42.31
N ALA A 377 12.54 16.08 42.58
CA ALA A 377 12.96 16.42 43.92
C ALA A 377 12.11 17.52 44.57
N ARG A 378 11.72 18.54 43.79
CA ARG A 378 10.85 19.62 44.28
C ARG A 378 9.44 19.17 44.61
N GLU A 379 8.88 18.23 43.87
CA GLU A 379 7.55 17.68 44.13
C GLU A 379 7.53 16.99 45.49
N VAL A 380 8.59 16.26 45.85
CA VAL A 380 8.75 15.64 47.16
C VAL A 380 8.86 16.72 48.23
N LEU A 381 9.70 17.75 47.99
CA LEU A 381 9.91 18.85 48.97
C LEU A 381 8.69 19.74 49.11
N ALA A 382 7.76 19.78 48.14
CA ALA A 382 6.50 20.50 48.23
C ALA A 382 5.45 19.82 49.13
N LEU A 383 5.60 18.53 49.39
CA LEU A 383 4.73 17.78 50.30
C LEU A 383 5.17 18.00 51.74
N SER A 384 4.19 18.09 52.64
CA SER A 384 4.50 18.12 54.06
C SER A 384 4.99 16.74 54.53
N LYS A 385 5.81 16.72 55.61
CA LYS A 385 6.27 15.47 56.21
C LYS A 385 5.10 14.55 56.64
N GLU A 386 3.99 15.16 57.09
CA GLU A 386 2.76 14.45 57.45
C GLU A 386 2.07 13.82 56.29
N ASP A 387 2.10 14.50 55.07
CA ASP A 387 1.54 13.98 53.82
C ASP A 387 2.36 12.81 53.29
N LEU A 388 3.72 12.90 53.37
CA LEU A 388 4.60 11.82 52.94
C LEU A 388 4.41 10.58 53.85
N LEU A 389 4.35 10.75 55.18
CA LEU A 389 4.04 9.66 56.11
C LEU A 389 2.68 9.00 55.84
N SER A 390 1.68 9.80 55.45
CA SER A 390 0.34 9.28 55.21
C SER A 390 0.17 8.54 53.89
N ARG A 391 1.01 8.88 52.90
CA ARG A 391 0.93 8.35 51.52
C ARG A 391 1.97 7.25 51.23
N THR A 392 2.96 7.10 52.09
CA THR A 392 4.01 6.10 51.99
C THR A 392 4.10 5.25 53.25
N ASP A 393 4.58 4.02 53.11
CA ASP A 393 4.86 3.16 54.26
C ASP A 393 6.32 3.36 54.78
N LEU A 394 6.90 4.56 54.53
CA LEU A 394 8.25 4.89 54.97
C LEU A 394 8.28 5.33 56.41
N GLU A 395 9.39 4.98 57.12
CA GLU A 395 9.61 5.43 58.48
C GLU A 395 9.99 6.92 58.55
N GLU A 396 9.66 7.60 59.63
CA GLU A 396 9.91 9.03 59.80
C GLU A 396 11.40 9.41 59.64
N GLU A 397 12.30 8.56 60.11
CA GLU A 397 13.75 8.79 59.98
C GLU A 397 14.23 8.71 58.50
N THR A 398 13.64 7.82 57.70
CA THR A 398 13.93 7.67 56.27
C THR A 398 13.43 8.91 55.47
N ILE A 399 12.23 9.43 55.79
CA ILE A 399 11.71 10.64 55.18
C ILE A 399 12.58 11.85 55.49
N ASP A 400 13.07 11.98 56.73
CA ASP A 400 13.95 13.08 57.13
C ASP A 400 15.28 13.01 56.39
N GLU A 401 15.81 11.83 56.16
CA GLU A 401 17.03 11.62 55.37
C GLU A 401 16.87 11.94 53.89
N VAL A 402 15.75 11.52 53.26
CA VAL A 402 15.39 11.86 51.88
C VAL A 402 15.24 13.36 51.71
N ILE A 403 14.49 14.01 52.60
CA ILE A 403 14.31 15.49 52.55
C ILE A 403 15.65 16.21 52.72
N ARG A 404 16.56 15.70 53.53
CA ARG A 404 17.89 16.29 53.72
C ARG A 404 18.74 16.17 52.44
N ILE A 405 18.76 15.00 51.80
CA ILE A 405 19.49 14.75 50.56
C ILE A 405 18.96 15.66 49.47
N LEU A 406 17.66 15.66 49.27
CA LEU A 406 17.02 16.48 48.21
C LEU A 406 17.22 18.00 48.45
N LYS A 407 17.25 18.48 49.68
CA LYS A 407 17.53 19.89 49.99
C LYS A 407 18.97 20.27 49.74
N ALA A 408 19.93 19.38 49.98
CA ALA A 408 21.35 19.63 49.81
C ALA A 408 21.69 19.97 48.36
N GLU A 409 21.03 19.32 47.40
CA GLU A 409 21.19 19.60 45.97
C GLU A 409 20.83 21.06 45.60
N PHE A 410 19.78 21.60 46.19
CA PHE A 410 19.37 22.98 45.94
C PHE A 410 20.16 24.03 46.74
N GLU A 411 20.93 23.63 47.73
CA GLU A 411 21.77 24.52 48.54
C GLU A 411 23.23 24.63 48.05
N GLU A 412 23.67 23.77 47.10
CA GLU A 412 25.04 23.75 46.55
C GLU A 412 25.34 24.66 45.39
N GLU A 413 24.43 25.56 44.94
CA GLU A 413 24.78 26.64 44.01
C GLU A 413 25.07 27.97 44.67
N PRO A 414 26.29 28.25 45.13
CA PRO A 414 26.67 29.60 45.49
C PRO A 414 27.15 30.37 44.25
N ASN A 415 26.29 31.28 43.80
CA ASN A 415 26.57 32.64 43.34
C ASN A 415 27.95 32.87 42.67
N SER A 416 28.17 32.32 41.47
CA SER A 416 29.39 32.63 40.63
C SER A 416 29.23 33.83 39.69
N GLN A 417 28.16 34.65 39.85
CA GLN A 417 27.95 35.80 38.96
C GLN A 417 28.24 37.17 39.60
N ASN A 418 28.90 37.28 40.77
CA ASN A 418 29.21 38.58 41.40
C ASN A 418 30.68 38.86 41.68
N ALA A 419 31.64 38.24 40.97
CA ALA A 419 33.08 38.43 41.24
C ALA A 419 33.83 39.18 40.13
N GLU A 420 33.21 39.72 39.05
CA GLU A 420 33.92 40.44 38.01
C GLU A 420 33.52 41.95 37.80
N ALA A 421 32.91 42.56 38.80
CA ALA A 421 32.62 43.97 38.72
C ALA A 421 33.21 44.77 39.88
N LYS A 422 34.55 44.69 40.14
CA LYS A 422 35.31 45.71 40.90
C LYS A 422 36.85 45.48 40.73
N ALA A 423 37.37 46.02 39.63
CA ALA A 423 38.75 46.46 39.58
C ALA A 423 38.93 47.42 38.38
N GLU A 424 38.55 48.67 38.51
CA GLU A 424 39.20 49.72 37.80
C GLU A 424 40.33 50.22 38.72
N PRO A 425 41.57 50.37 38.23
CA PRO A 425 42.54 51.19 38.89
C PRO A 425 42.52 52.58 38.22
N ASP A 426 42.32 53.59 39.07
CA ASP A 426 42.73 54.98 38.83
C ASP A 426 44.19 55.05 38.40
N GLY A 427 44.52 55.99 37.54
CA GLY A 427 45.82 56.55 37.50
C GLY A 427 46.44 56.83 36.12
N GLU A 428 46.42 58.14 35.81
CA GLU A 428 47.23 58.98 34.91
C GLU A 428 46.87 59.05 33.42
#